data_47fbcb1653da0f39784ab0d3b32d5447
#
_entry.id   47fbcb1653da0f39784ab0d3b32d5447
#
_cell.length_a   1.000
_cell.length_b   1.000
_cell.length_c   1.000
_cell.angle_alpha   90.00
_cell.angle_beta   90.00
_cell.angle_gamma   90.00
#
_symmetry.space_group_name_H-M   'P 1'
#
loop_
_entity.id
_entity.type
_entity.pdbx_description
1 polymer ?
#
loop_
_entity_poly.entity_id
_entity_poly.type
_entity_poly.pdbx_seq_one_letter_code
_entity_poly.pdbx_strand_id
1 'polypeptide(L)'
;MKITNLLMDIDEYLKGILWQILDSYKILAELDDTTNGLDIIKKQTSKINGLLQVINNKLNEKRYQSDHLVTLRKLSKYYITTYDYSREIEYVLEIYSDDPNRIKNLRILIINSLNDRRMIEKIQNILDEI
;
A
#
# COMPACT_ATOMS: atom_id res chain seq x y z
N MET A 1 -4.49 32.00 -10.48
CA MET A 1 -3.51 31.56 -9.53
C MET A 1 -4.02 30.48 -8.60
N LYS A 2 -5.14 30.66 -7.92
CA LYS A 2 -5.71 29.63 -7.06
C LYS A 2 -6.08 28.36 -7.82
N ILE A 3 -6.58 28.50 -9.05
CA ILE A 3 -6.94 27.34 -9.88
C ILE A 3 -5.70 26.51 -10.23
N THR A 4 -4.58 27.17 -10.57
CA THR A 4 -3.33 26.49 -10.87
C THR A 4 -2.81 25.74 -9.64
N ASN A 5 -2.90 26.35 -8.46
CA ASN A 5 -2.50 25.72 -7.21
C ASN A 5 -3.37 24.50 -6.90
N LEU A 6 -4.68 24.57 -7.15
CA LEU A 6 -5.58 23.45 -6.95
C LEU A 6 -5.26 22.28 -7.87
N LEU A 7 -4.86 22.54 -9.11
CA LEU A 7 -4.46 21.49 -10.05
C LEU A 7 -3.13 20.86 -9.68
N MET A 8 -2.21 21.63 -9.13
CA MET A 8 -0.93 21.12 -8.63
C MET A 8 -1.09 20.36 -7.32
N ASP A 9 -2.09 20.76 -6.51
CA ASP A 9 -2.29 20.19 -5.18
C ASP A 9 -2.61 18.70 -5.19
N ILE A 10 -3.27 18.20 -6.23
CA ILE A 10 -3.58 16.76 -6.29
C ILE A 10 -2.29 15.94 -6.42
N ASP A 11 -1.36 16.35 -7.25
CA ASP A 11 -0.09 15.64 -7.40
C ASP A 11 0.76 15.75 -6.14
N GLU A 12 0.83 16.92 -5.52
CA GLU A 12 1.55 17.09 -4.26
C GLU A 12 0.93 16.27 -3.13
N TYR A 13 -0.39 16.26 -3.06
CA TYR A 13 -1.14 15.47 -2.08
C TYR A 13 -0.85 13.98 -2.25
N LEU A 14 -0.92 13.47 -3.47
CA LEU A 14 -0.66 12.07 -3.76
C LEU A 14 0.81 11.70 -3.54
N LYS A 15 1.72 12.61 -3.87
CA LYS A 15 3.16 12.39 -3.69
C LYS A 15 3.49 12.02 -2.24
N GLY A 16 2.93 12.77 -1.28
CA GLY A 16 3.12 12.48 0.13
C GLY A 16 2.57 11.11 0.54
N ILE A 17 1.40 10.75 0.01
CA ILE A 17 0.78 9.46 0.30
C ILE A 17 1.60 8.33 -0.30
N LEU A 18 2.04 8.47 -1.55
CA LEU A 18 2.82 7.44 -2.23
C LEU A 18 4.16 7.19 -1.55
N TRP A 19 4.83 8.25 -1.09
CA TRP A 19 6.06 8.10 -0.31
C TRP A 19 5.83 7.33 0.98
N GLN A 20 4.72 7.57 1.66
CA GLN A 20 4.38 6.83 2.88
C GLN A 20 4.13 5.35 2.59
N ILE A 21 3.51 5.03 1.47
CA ILE A 21 3.32 3.62 1.06
C ILE A 21 4.68 2.95 0.84
N LEU A 22 5.59 3.62 0.12
CA LEU A 22 6.93 3.08 -0.13
C LEU A 22 7.72 2.93 1.16
N ASP A 23 7.62 3.88 2.08
CA ASP A 23 8.29 3.78 3.38
C ASP A 23 7.77 2.58 4.18
N SER A 24 6.46 2.39 4.22
CA SER A 24 5.86 1.24 4.91
C SER A 24 6.27 -0.08 4.26
N TYR A 25 6.30 -0.13 2.94
CA TYR A 25 6.79 -1.30 2.22
C TYR A 25 8.24 -1.60 2.58
N LYS A 26 9.10 -0.58 2.60
CA LYS A 26 10.51 -0.74 2.94
C LYS A 26 10.69 -1.29 4.35
N ILE A 27 9.91 -0.80 5.30
CA ILE A 27 9.93 -1.31 6.67
C ILE A 27 9.61 -2.81 6.68
N LEU A 28 8.58 -3.23 5.94
CA LEU A 28 8.21 -4.64 5.83
C LEU A 28 9.29 -5.47 5.15
N ALA A 29 9.90 -4.94 4.09
CA ALA A 29 10.92 -5.65 3.32
C ALA A 29 12.22 -5.84 4.11
N GLU A 30 12.58 -4.89 4.95
CA GLU A 30 13.83 -4.89 5.73
C GLU A 30 13.63 -5.41 7.17
N LEU A 31 12.42 -5.79 7.53
CA LEU A 31 12.10 -6.23 8.87
C LEU A 31 12.80 -7.55 9.21
N ASP A 32 13.42 -7.58 10.39
CA ASP A 32 13.95 -8.82 10.96
C ASP A 32 12.80 -9.70 11.46
N ASP A 33 12.98 -11.02 11.35
CA ASP A 33 11.97 -11.97 11.80
C ASP A 33 12.10 -12.22 13.32
N THR A 34 11.87 -11.14 14.09
CA THR A 34 11.97 -11.13 15.55
C THR A 34 10.57 -11.22 16.19
N THR A 35 10.55 -11.30 17.51
CA THR A 35 9.30 -11.41 18.28
C THR A 35 8.38 -10.20 18.13
N ASN A 36 8.93 -9.01 17.81
CA ASN A 36 8.14 -7.79 17.60
C ASN A 36 7.67 -7.63 16.16
N GLY A 37 8.06 -8.53 15.27
CA GLY A 37 7.74 -8.43 13.85
C GLY A 37 6.26 -8.40 13.56
N LEU A 38 5.45 -9.15 14.32
CA LEU A 38 4.01 -9.22 14.10
C LEU A 38 3.33 -7.86 14.29
N ASP A 39 3.69 -7.12 15.35
CA ASP A 39 3.10 -5.81 15.61
C ASP A 39 3.46 -4.82 14.50
N ILE A 40 4.70 -4.87 14.03
CA ILE A 40 5.16 -4.03 12.93
C ILE A 40 4.43 -4.38 11.64
N ILE A 41 4.27 -5.69 11.35
CA ILE A 41 3.55 -6.15 10.17
C ILE A 41 2.11 -5.63 10.21
N LYS A 42 1.41 -5.80 11.32
CA LYS A 42 0.03 -5.32 11.48
C LYS A 42 -0.07 -3.82 11.28
N LYS A 43 0.84 -3.06 11.89
CA LYS A 43 0.85 -1.60 11.79
C LYS A 43 1.07 -1.14 10.35
N GLN A 44 2.06 -1.68 9.67
CA GLN A 44 2.41 -1.24 8.32
C GLN A 44 1.38 -1.67 7.29
N THR A 45 0.82 -2.87 7.41
CA THR A 45 -0.25 -3.31 6.49
C THR A 45 -1.51 -2.48 6.66
N SER A 46 -1.88 -2.17 7.90
CA SER A 46 -3.03 -1.30 8.18
C SER A 46 -2.81 0.10 7.60
N LYS A 47 -1.61 0.63 7.74
CA LYS A 47 -1.24 1.93 7.20
C LYS A 47 -1.34 1.95 5.68
N ILE A 48 -0.76 0.95 5.01
CA ILE A 48 -0.81 0.84 3.54
C ILE A 48 -2.26 0.74 3.06
N ASN A 49 -3.06 -0.10 3.70
CA ASN A 49 -4.46 -0.25 3.33
C ASN A 49 -5.23 1.06 3.49
N GLY A 50 -5.02 1.76 4.59
CA GLY A 50 -5.64 3.07 4.83
C GLY A 50 -5.24 4.11 3.80
N LEU A 51 -3.96 4.15 3.43
CA LEU A 51 -3.46 5.06 2.40
C LEU A 51 -4.06 4.74 1.02
N LEU A 52 -4.18 3.47 0.68
CA LEU A 52 -4.81 3.05 -0.58
C LEU A 52 -6.29 3.44 -0.61
N GLN A 53 -6.99 3.34 0.52
CA GLN A 53 -8.38 3.80 0.61
C GLN A 53 -8.48 5.31 0.42
N VAL A 54 -7.56 6.08 0.99
CA VAL A 54 -7.52 7.54 0.81
C VAL A 54 -7.32 7.87 -0.67
N ILE A 55 -6.38 7.19 -1.35
CA ILE A 55 -6.16 7.40 -2.78
C ILE A 55 -7.42 7.08 -3.57
N ASN A 56 -8.02 5.93 -3.32
CA ASN A 56 -9.23 5.52 -4.04
C ASN A 56 -10.37 6.52 -3.85
N ASN A 57 -10.61 6.96 -2.62
CA ASN A 57 -11.66 7.92 -2.33
C ASN A 57 -11.40 9.26 -3.00
N LYS A 58 -10.16 9.73 -2.94
CA LYS A 58 -9.78 11.01 -3.55
C LYS A 58 -9.93 10.98 -5.05
N LEU A 59 -9.50 9.91 -5.70
CA LEU A 59 -9.54 9.81 -7.16
C LEU A 59 -10.92 9.45 -7.70
N ASN A 60 -11.85 9.07 -6.83
CA ASN A 60 -13.25 8.86 -7.23
C ASN A 60 -14.12 10.11 -7.08
N GLU A 61 -13.61 11.20 -6.49
CA GLU A 61 -14.39 12.43 -6.32
C GLU A 61 -14.73 13.10 -7.64
N LYS A 62 -13.87 12.95 -8.63
CA LYS A 62 -14.11 13.48 -9.98
C LYS A 62 -13.32 12.65 -11.00
N ARG A 63 -13.65 12.85 -12.28
CA ARG A 63 -12.96 12.14 -13.35
C ARG A 63 -11.64 12.82 -13.67
N TYR A 64 -10.54 12.07 -13.55
CA TYR A 64 -9.21 12.51 -13.94
C TYR A 64 -8.82 11.84 -15.25
N GLN A 65 -8.04 12.53 -16.09
CA GLN A 65 -7.64 12.03 -17.40
C GLN A 65 -6.16 11.71 -17.52
N SER A 66 -5.32 12.15 -16.57
CA SER A 66 -3.90 11.84 -16.66
C SER A 66 -3.66 10.35 -16.38
N ASP A 67 -2.72 9.76 -17.12
CA ASP A 67 -2.45 8.33 -17.07
C ASP A 67 -2.07 7.87 -15.66
N HIS A 68 -1.25 8.64 -14.95
CA HIS A 68 -0.82 8.25 -13.62
C HIS A 68 -1.98 8.25 -12.61
N LEU A 69 -2.93 9.19 -12.72
CA LEU A 69 -4.08 9.22 -11.83
C LEU A 69 -5.06 8.08 -12.13
N VAL A 70 -5.26 7.76 -13.39
CA VAL A 70 -6.09 6.61 -13.78
C VAL A 70 -5.46 5.32 -13.28
N THR A 71 -4.15 5.17 -13.43
CA THR A 71 -3.42 4.01 -12.94
C THR A 71 -3.55 3.86 -11.43
N LEU A 72 -3.35 4.94 -10.67
CA LEU A 72 -3.48 4.92 -9.21
C LEU A 72 -4.88 4.56 -8.76
N ARG A 73 -5.90 5.11 -9.43
CA ARG A 73 -7.29 4.79 -9.11
C ARG A 73 -7.58 3.30 -9.28
N LYS A 74 -7.14 2.73 -10.40
CA LYS A 74 -7.34 1.31 -10.69
C LYS A 74 -6.58 0.42 -9.71
N LEU A 75 -5.33 0.76 -9.42
CA LEU A 75 -4.52 0.01 -8.46
C LEU A 75 -5.11 0.04 -7.06
N SER A 76 -5.46 1.23 -6.55
CA SER A 76 -6.00 1.35 -5.21
C SER A 76 -7.31 0.58 -5.07
N LYS A 77 -8.20 0.68 -6.04
CA LYS A 77 -9.45 -0.07 -6.05
C LYS A 77 -9.19 -1.58 -6.08
N TYR A 78 -8.28 -2.03 -6.91
CA TYR A 78 -7.92 -3.45 -7.01
C TYR A 78 -7.45 -3.98 -5.66
N TYR A 79 -6.55 -3.26 -4.99
CA TYR A 79 -5.98 -3.71 -3.72
C TYR A 79 -7.01 -3.73 -2.59
N ILE A 80 -7.81 -2.68 -2.44
CA ILE A 80 -8.79 -2.64 -1.36
C ILE A 80 -9.94 -3.64 -1.55
N THR A 81 -10.19 -4.07 -2.78
CA THR A 81 -11.23 -5.09 -3.05
C THR A 81 -10.67 -6.52 -3.08
N THR A 82 -9.38 -6.69 -3.34
CA THR A 82 -8.77 -8.01 -3.48
C THR A 82 -8.16 -8.52 -2.18
N TYR A 83 -7.54 -7.62 -1.39
CA TYR A 83 -6.79 -8.00 -0.21
C TYR A 83 -7.45 -7.48 1.06
N ASP A 84 -7.69 -8.37 2.00
CA ASP A 84 -8.08 -8.05 3.37
C ASP A 84 -6.95 -8.51 4.30
N TYR A 85 -5.99 -7.62 4.53
CA TYR A 85 -4.79 -7.98 5.28
C TYR A 85 -5.07 -8.36 6.73
N SER A 86 -6.04 -7.73 7.39
CA SER A 86 -6.41 -8.11 8.75
C SER A 86 -6.86 -9.57 8.80
N ARG A 87 -7.70 -9.96 7.87
CA ARG A 87 -8.23 -11.31 7.79
C ARG A 87 -7.15 -12.32 7.43
N GLU A 88 -6.28 -11.98 6.48
CA GLU A 88 -5.18 -12.85 6.06
C GLU A 88 -4.18 -13.07 7.19
N ILE A 89 -3.87 -12.03 7.96
CA ILE A 89 -2.98 -12.12 9.10
C ILE A 89 -3.57 -13.06 10.16
N GLU A 90 -4.83 -12.88 10.51
CA GLU A 90 -5.52 -13.74 11.48
C GLU A 90 -5.55 -15.20 11.02
N TYR A 91 -5.83 -15.41 9.74
CA TYR A 91 -5.90 -16.74 9.15
C TYR A 91 -4.55 -17.46 9.25
N VAL A 92 -3.46 -16.79 8.85
CA VAL A 92 -2.11 -17.38 8.89
C VAL A 92 -1.71 -17.69 10.33
N LEU A 93 -1.97 -16.77 11.25
CA LEU A 93 -1.62 -16.97 12.65
C LEU A 93 -2.38 -18.13 13.29
N GLU A 94 -3.65 -18.33 12.89
CA GLU A 94 -4.46 -19.43 13.39
C GLU A 94 -4.02 -20.78 12.82
N ILE A 95 -3.90 -20.86 11.49
CA ILE A 95 -3.60 -22.13 10.80
C ILE A 95 -2.17 -22.59 11.07
N TYR A 96 -1.23 -21.65 11.14
CA TYR A 96 0.18 -21.96 11.35
C TYR A 96 0.65 -21.62 12.77
N SER A 97 -0.25 -21.76 13.76
CA SER A 97 0.03 -21.39 15.15
C SER A 97 1.24 -22.10 15.74
N ASP A 98 1.53 -23.32 15.28
CA ASP A 98 2.66 -24.14 15.75
C ASP A 98 3.94 -23.96 14.93
N ASP A 99 3.87 -23.19 13.83
CA ASP A 99 5.03 -22.99 12.97
C ASP A 99 5.92 -21.88 13.54
N PRO A 100 7.17 -22.16 13.88
CA PRO A 100 8.09 -21.14 14.39
C PRO A 100 8.41 -20.07 13.35
N ASN A 101 8.21 -20.35 12.06
CA ASN A 101 8.46 -19.43 10.96
C ASN A 101 7.20 -18.69 10.49
N ARG A 102 6.10 -18.78 11.26
CA ARG A 102 4.82 -18.21 10.80
C ARG A 102 4.89 -16.71 10.53
N ILE A 103 5.62 -15.95 11.35
CA ILE A 103 5.76 -14.51 11.18
C ILE A 103 6.58 -14.19 9.93
N LYS A 104 7.68 -14.91 9.72
CA LYS A 104 8.50 -14.78 8.52
C LYS A 104 7.70 -15.09 7.26
N ASN A 105 6.94 -16.17 7.27
CA ASN A 105 6.12 -16.59 6.14
C ASN A 105 5.01 -15.59 5.86
N LEU A 106 4.40 -15.05 6.92
CA LEU A 106 3.39 -14.00 6.80
C LEU A 106 3.98 -12.74 6.14
N ARG A 107 5.16 -12.31 6.59
CA ARG A 107 5.84 -11.16 6.00
C ARG A 107 6.10 -11.36 4.51
N ILE A 108 6.62 -12.53 4.14
CA ILE A 108 6.89 -12.85 2.73
C ILE A 108 5.60 -12.84 1.92
N LEU A 109 4.53 -13.41 2.44
CA LEU A 109 3.22 -13.41 1.78
C LEU A 109 2.73 -11.98 1.52
N ILE A 110 2.86 -11.09 2.51
CA ILE A 110 2.44 -9.70 2.39
C ILE A 110 3.30 -8.96 1.37
N ILE A 111 4.62 -9.13 1.42
CA ILE A 111 5.55 -8.53 0.45
C ILE A 111 5.17 -8.93 -0.97
N ASN A 112 4.92 -10.22 -1.18
CA ASN A 112 4.53 -10.73 -2.50
C ASN A 112 3.19 -10.13 -2.95
N SER A 113 2.23 -10.00 -2.04
CA SER A 113 0.93 -9.40 -2.37
C SER A 113 1.08 -7.92 -2.75
N LEU A 114 1.96 -7.18 -2.07
CA LEU A 114 2.20 -5.76 -2.37
C LEU A 114 2.90 -5.56 -3.72
N ASN A 115 3.55 -6.59 -4.24
CA ASN A 115 4.15 -6.56 -5.58
C ASN A 115 3.22 -7.10 -6.66
N ASP A 116 2.02 -7.58 -6.29
CA ASP A 116 1.02 -7.99 -7.25
C ASP A 116 0.68 -6.81 -8.15
N ARG A 117 0.47 -7.08 -9.44
CA ARG A 117 0.22 -6.05 -10.46
C ARG A 117 1.35 -5.02 -10.53
N ARG A 118 2.53 -5.35 -9.98
CA ARG A 118 3.70 -4.47 -9.98
C ARG A 118 3.41 -3.13 -9.30
N MET A 119 2.59 -3.17 -8.22
CA MET A 119 2.13 -1.93 -7.57
C MET A 119 3.28 -1.06 -7.10
N ILE A 120 4.24 -1.63 -6.38
CA ILE A 120 5.37 -0.86 -5.84
C ILE A 120 6.18 -0.21 -6.96
N GLU A 121 6.46 -0.95 -8.03
CA GLU A 121 7.16 -0.41 -9.20
C GLU A 121 6.38 0.72 -9.86
N LYS A 122 5.06 0.53 -10.03
CA LYS A 122 4.21 1.55 -10.64
C LYS A 122 4.15 2.82 -9.78
N ILE A 123 4.11 2.68 -8.46
CA ILE A 123 4.15 3.83 -7.54
C ILE A 123 5.48 4.58 -7.69
N GLN A 124 6.60 3.87 -7.75
CA GLN A 124 7.92 4.49 -7.96
C GLN A 124 7.97 5.25 -9.28
N ASN A 125 7.45 4.64 -10.35
CA ASN A 125 7.41 5.29 -11.67
C ASN A 125 6.56 6.55 -11.66
N ILE A 126 5.42 6.51 -10.98
CA ILE A 126 4.53 7.67 -10.87
C ILE A 126 5.22 8.79 -10.07
N LEU A 127 5.91 8.46 -8.98
CA LEU A 127 6.66 9.45 -8.21
C LEU A 127 7.76 10.12 -9.04
N ASP A 128 8.37 9.40 -9.95
CA ASP A 128 9.39 9.95 -10.84
C ASP A 128 8.79 10.92 -11.87
N GLU A 129 7.50 10.76 -12.21
CA GLU A 129 6.80 11.62 -13.17
C GLU A 129 6.23 12.89 -12.53
N ILE A 130 5.86 12.82 -11.28
CA ILE A 130 5.26 13.93 -10.56
C ILE A 130 6.24 14.54 -9.56
#